data_9fdc98de85db33977d07c3a11480bbd6
#
_entry.id   9fdc98de85db33977d07c3a11480bbd6
#
_cell.length_a   1.000
_cell.length_b   1.000
_cell.length_c   1.000
_cell.angle_alpha   90.00
_cell.angle_beta   90.00
_cell.angle_gamma   90.00
#
_symmetry.space_group_name_H-M   'P 1'
#
loop_
_entity.id
_entity.type
_entity.pdbx_description
1 polymer ?
#
loop_
_entity_poly.entity_id
_entity_poly.type
_entity_poly.pdbx_seq_one_letter_code
_entity_poly.pdbx_strand_id
1 'polypeptide(L)'
;LRVHRKKLTKPFGGVQLVVFGDLFQLPPVVNFDESDILRKLYPNGSFFFQSNIFQDSHFHKIELQHIYRQKDEYFIQLLNGIRDGSITNSELNDINESVSHKVNMQEGKIILTTTNAQANKFNQDYLSQVPGEEFNFKAQAQGNFGKEIFPTDEFLRLKQGAQVLMIKNDPEKRWVNGSIGKIHSIAEKKIKVFIEGKIYEVRKEKWERIQYKYDDSKEEISEEVVGAFKQYPIRLAWAITIHKSQGQTFDKVIIDMSRGAFAAGQLYVAMSRCKTLDGVELIRPILKKDIMVNQDIVSFQK
;
A
#
# COMPACT_ATOMS: atom_id res chain seq x y z
N LEU A 1 -7.34 -21.80 -12.20
CA LEU A 1 -8.79 -22.10 -12.26
C LEU A 1 -9.10 -23.20 -13.29
N ARG A 2 -8.59 -23.13 -14.54
CA ARG A 2 -8.85 -24.15 -15.57
C ARG A 2 -8.42 -25.55 -15.11
N VAL A 3 -7.21 -25.68 -14.59
CA VAL A 3 -6.64 -26.93 -14.08
C VAL A 3 -7.47 -27.49 -12.91
N HIS A 4 -7.66 -26.70 -11.87
CA HIS A 4 -8.44 -27.12 -10.68
C HIS A 4 -9.89 -27.53 -11.00
N ARG A 5 -10.48 -26.91 -12.03
CA ARG A 5 -11.85 -27.22 -12.46
C ARG A 5 -11.90 -28.32 -13.51
N LYS A 6 -10.76 -28.85 -13.97
CA LYS A 6 -10.65 -29.82 -15.09
C LYS A 6 -11.43 -29.36 -16.33
N LYS A 7 -11.41 -28.04 -16.62
CA LYS A 7 -12.08 -27.40 -17.77
C LYS A 7 -11.10 -26.51 -18.53
N LEU A 8 -10.12 -27.15 -19.18
CA LEU A 8 -8.98 -26.45 -19.78
C LEU A 8 -9.35 -25.50 -20.93
N THR A 9 -10.44 -25.81 -21.65
CA THR A 9 -10.91 -24.99 -22.79
C THR A 9 -11.81 -23.82 -22.41
N LYS A 10 -12.40 -23.83 -21.19
CA LYS A 10 -13.28 -22.74 -20.76
C LYS A 10 -12.48 -21.60 -20.10
N PRO A 11 -12.72 -20.33 -20.47
CA PRO A 11 -12.14 -19.19 -19.75
C PRO A 11 -12.40 -19.33 -18.26
N PHE A 12 -11.33 -19.13 -17.44
CA PHE A 12 -11.36 -19.26 -15.98
C PHE A 12 -11.91 -20.58 -15.44
N GLY A 13 -11.93 -21.67 -16.26
CA GLY A 13 -12.54 -22.95 -15.89
C GLY A 13 -14.07 -22.90 -15.74
N GLY A 14 -14.72 -21.90 -16.36
CA GLY A 14 -16.16 -21.66 -16.26
C GLY A 14 -16.61 -21.09 -14.90
N VAL A 15 -15.69 -20.47 -14.15
CA VAL A 15 -16.00 -19.72 -12.92
C VAL A 15 -16.39 -18.30 -13.28
N GLN A 16 -17.41 -17.75 -12.64
CA GLN A 16 -17.70 -16.33 -12.72
C GLN A 16 -16.56 -15.55 -12.06
N LEU A 17 -16.00 -14.58 -12.78
CA LEU A 17 -14.96 -13.69 -12.30
C LEU A 17 -15.53 -12.30 -12.08
N VAL A 18 -15.34 -11.75 -10.89
CA VAL A 18 -15.67 -10.36 -10.55
C VAL A 18 -14.36 -9.69 -10.14
N VAL A 19 -14.01 -8.62 -10.87
CA VAL A 19 -12.77 -7.86 -10.64
C VAL A 19 -13.14 -6.49 -10.10
N PHE A 20 -12.55 -6.12 -8.96
CA PHE A 20 -12.70 -4.79 -8.35
C PHE A 20 -11.36 -4.08 -8.36
N GLY A 21 -11.36 -2.79 -8.65
CA GLY A 21 -10.14 -1.98 -8.62
C GLY A 21 -10.40 -0.53 -8.99
N ASP A 22 -9.34 0.26 -8.89
CA ASP A 22 -9.27 1.63 -9.37
C ASP A 22 -8.00 1.75 -10.22
N LEU A 23 -8.19 1.89 -11.52
CA LEU A 23 -7.10 1.94 -12.48
C LEU A 23 -6.23 3.20 -12.35
N PHE A 24 -6.79 4.29 -11.81
CA PHE A 24 -6.05 5.52 -11.57
C PHE A 24 -5.19 5.49 -10.31
N GLN A 25 -5.32 4.45 -9.48
CA GLN A 25 -4.37 4.19 -8.40
C GLN A 25 -3.07 3.60 -8.95
N LEU A 26 -2.14 3.27 -8.05
CA LEU A 26 -0.83 2.76 -8.43
C LEU A 26 -0.95 1.44 -9.19
N PRO A 27 -0.27 1.31 -10.34
CA PRO A 27 -0.21 0.06 -11.07
C PRO A 27 0.63 -0.99 -10.31
N PRO A 28 0.48 -2.29 -10.65
CA PRO A 28 1.37 -3.32 -10.15
C PRO A 28 2.83 -3.00 -10.47
N VAL A 29 3.71 -3.28 -9.51
CA VAL A 29 5.17 -3.13 -9.73
C VAL A 29 5.64 -4.32 -10.56
N VAL A 30 6.11 -4.06 -11.77
CA VAL A 30 6.74 -5.06 -12.63
C VAL A 30 8.26 -4.99 -12.43
N ASN A 31 8.86 -6.11 -12.04
CA ASN A 31 10.31 -6.21 -11.90
C ASN A 31 11.00 -6.17 -13.26
N PHE A 32 12.24 -5.69 -13.29
CA PHE A 32 13.00 -5.56 -14.53
C PHE A 32 13.08 -6.88 -15.31
N ASP A 33 13.35 -7.98 -14.62
CA ASP A 33 13.46 -9.33 -15.21
C ASP A 33 12.13 -9.84 -15.79
N GLU A 34 11.00 -9.41 -15.22
CA GLU A 34 9.65 -9.77 -15.68
C GLU A 34 9.19 -8.92 -16.87
N SER A 35 9.70 -7.69 -16.98
CA SER A 35 9.24 -6.73 -17.98
C SER A 35 9.43 -7.21 -19.41
N ASP A 36 10.55 -7.90 -19.70
CA ASP A 36 10.84 -8.43 -21.04
C ASP A 36 9.96 -9.62 -21.39
N ILE A 37 9.63 -10.45 -20.39
CA ILE A 37 8.70 -11.57 -20.55
C ILE A 37 7.30 -11.03 -20.82
N LEU A 38 6.86 -10.06 -20.01
CA LEU A 38 5.53 -9.45 -20.18
C LEU A 38 5.38 -8.75 -21.52
N ARG A 39 6.39 -8.01 -21.99
CA ARG A 39 6.36 -7.38 -23.33
C ARG A 39 6.24 -8.40 -24.47
N LYS A 40 6.89 -9.55 -24.35
CA LYS A 40 6.79 -10.62 -25.35
C LYS A 40 5.41 -11.28 -25.36
N LEU A 41 4.82 -11.52 -24.18
CA LEU A 41 3.53 -12.18 -24.04
C LEU A 41 2.35 -11.24 -24.27
N TYR A 42 2.50 -9.97 -23.90
CA TYR A 42 1.46 -8.93 -23.93
C TYR A 42 2.01 -7.67 -24.61
N PRO A 43 2.19 -7.67 -25.93
CA PRO A 43 2.77 -6.54 -26.67
C PRO A 43 1.91 -5.27 -26.60
N ASN A 44 0.62 -5.40 -26.32
CA ASN A 44 -0.31 -4.29 -26.19
C ASN A 44 -0.23 -3.56 -24.83
N GLY A 45 0.57 -4.07 -23.88
CA GLY A 45 0.78 -3.48 -22.57
C GLY A 45 0.58 -4.44 -21.39
N SER A 46 0.81 -3.94 -20.19
CA SER A 46 0.83 -4.75 -18.95
C SER A 46 -0.43 -4.62 -18.09
N PHE A 47 -1.42 -3.85 -18.51
CA PHE A 47 -2.69 -3.75 -17.80
C PHE A 47 -3.58 -4.95 -18.11
N PHE A 48 -4.41 -5.35 -17.14
CA PHE A 48 -5.29 -6.51 -17.29
C PHE A 48 -6.24 -6.39 -18.49
N PHE A 49 -6.70 -5.18 -18.81
CA PHE A 49 -7.59 -4.92 -19.94
C PHE A 49 -6.88 -5.02 -21.31
N GLN A 50 -5.54 -5.02 -21.32
CA GLN A 50 -4.73 -5.23 -22.52
C GLN A 50 -4.39 -6.71 -22.75
N SER A 51 -4.79 -7.60 -21.81
CA SER A 51 -4.55 -9.04 -21.96
C SER A 51 -5.50 -9.66 -22.98
N ASN A 52 -5.00 -10.67 -23.74
CA ASN A 52 -5.78 -11.36 -24.75
C ASN A 52 -7.08 -11.93 -24.17
N ILE A 53 -7.01 -12.53 -22.96
CA ILE A 53 -8.18 -13.13 -22.34
C ILE A 53 -9.26 -12.12 -21.97
N PHE A 54 -8.88 -10.88 -21.65
CA PHE A 54 -9.85 -9.81 -21.39
C PHE A 54 -10.53 -9.36 -22.67
N GLN A 55 -9.74 -9.21 -23.75
CA GLN A 55 -10.25 -8.82 -25.07
C GLN A 55 -11.18 -9.89 -25.67
N ASP A 56 -10.86 -11.17 -25.47
CA ASP A 56 -11.65 -12.31 -25.95
C ASP A 56 -12.87 -12.60 -25.07
N SER A 57 -12.98 -11.98 -23.89
CA SER A 57 -14.03 -12.24 -22.92
C SER A 57 -15.00 -11.05 -22.85
N HIS A 58 -16.29 -11.35 -22.70
CA HIS A 58 -17.32 -10.33 -22.56
C HIS A 58 -17.44 -9.92 -21.06
N PHE A 59 -16.56 -8.99 -20.63
CA PHE A 59 -16.69 -8.40 -19.29
C PHE A 59 -17.72 -7.28 -19.27
N HIS A 60 -18.66 -7.34 -18.35
CA HIS A 60 -19.52 -6.22 -18.04
C HIS A 60 -18.76 -5.21 -17.18
N LYS A 61 -18.62 -3.98 -17.68
CA LYS A 61 -17.98 -2.87 -16.97
C LYS A 61 -19.04 -2.13 -16.17
N ILE A 62 -18.79 -2.01 -14.86
CA ILE A 62 -19.64 -1.23 -13.95
C ILE A 62 -18.73 -0.22 -13.25
N GLU A 63 -19.05 1.07 -13.40
CA GLU A 63 -18.36 2.14 -12.70
C GLU A 63 -19.15 2.55 -11.47
N LEU A 64 -18.49 2.50 -10.30
CA LEU A 64 -19.09 2.96 -9.04
C LEU A 64 -19.01 4.49 -8.97
N GLN A 65 -20.17 5.15 -8.84
CA GLN A 65 -20.26 6.60 -8.89
C GLN A 65 -20.18 7.26 -7.50
N HIS A 66 -20.49 6.52 -6.43
CA HIS A 66 -20.58 7.11 -5.10
C HIS A 66 -19.30 6.94 -4.29
N ILE A 67 -18.80 8.08 -3.76
CA ILE A 67 -17.60 8.13 -2.92
C ILE A 67 -18.03 8.18 -1.45
N TYR A 68 -17.62 7.18 -0.66
CA TYR A 68 -17.96 7.08 0.76
C TYR A 68 -16.88 7.64 1.70
N ARG A 69 -15.64 7.71 1.26
CA ARG A 69 -14.51 8.11 2.11
C ARG A 69 -14.51 9.60 2.38
N GLN A 70 -14.67 10.40 1.33
CA GLN A 70 -14.74 11.85 1.41
C GLN A 70 -16.20 12.30 1.36
N LYS A 71 -16.53 13.36 2.12
CA LYS A 71 -17.87 13.97 2.16
C LYS A 71 -17.87 15.40 1.62
N ASP A 72 -16.71 16.03 1.56
CA ASP A 72 -16.51 17.37 1.03
C ASP A 72 -16.47 17.32 -0.49
N GLU A 73 -17.46 17.89 -1.12
CA GLU A 73 -17.62 17.91 -2.59
C GLU A 73 -16.45 18.62 -3.29
N TYR A 74 -15.93 19.69 -2.70
CA TYR A 74 -14.78 20.40 -3.27
C TYR A 74 -13.51 19.54 -3.21
N PHE A 75 -13.27 18.86 -2.10
CA PHE A 75 -12.13 17.94 -2.01
C PHE A 75 -12.27 16.78 -3.00
N ILE A 76 -13.48 16.26 -3.21
CA ILE A 76 -13.76 15.23 -4.22
C ILE A 76 -13.45 15.77 -5.63
N GLN A 77 -13.83 17.01 -5.93
CA GLN A 77 -13.54 17.66 -7.22
C GLN A 77 -12.01 17.75 -7.42
N LEU A 78 -11.24 18.22 -6.43
CA LEU A 78 -9.78 18.29 -6.48
C LEU A 78 -9.16 16.90 -6.73
N LEU A 79 -9.64 15.87 -6.03
CA LEU A 79 -9.17 14.49 -6.20
C LEU A 79 -9.44 13.97 -7.62
N ASN A 80 -10.60 14.25 -8.19
CA ASN A 80 -10.94 13.87 -9.57
C ASN A 80 -10.04 14.60 -10.56
N GLY A 81 -9.79 15.90 -10.37
CA GLY A 81 -8.87 16.68 -11.21
C GLY A 81 -7.44 16.16 -11.19
N ILE A 82 -6.95 15.67 -10.03
CA ILE A 82 -5.65 14.99 -9.94
C ILE A 82 -5.70 13.60 -10.60
N ARG A 83 -6.78 12.88 -10.42
CA ARG A 83 -6.99 11.52 -10.93
C ARG A 83 -6.88 11.45 -12.44
N ASP A 84 -7.56 12.35 -13.15
CA ASP A 84 -7.62 12.37 -14.61
C ASP A 84 -6.68 13.40 -15.27
N GLY A 85 -6.00 14.24 -14.45
CA GLY A 85 -5.07 15.26 -14.91
C GLY A 85 -5.75 16.55 -15.38
N SER A 86 -7.04 16.73 -15.12
CA SER A 86 -7.80 17.92 -15.52
C SER A 86 -7.73 19.11 -14.55
N ILE A 87 -7.02 18.94 -13.40
CA ILE A 87 -6.91 19.97 -12.37
C ILE A 87 -6.39 21.29 -12.92
N THR A 88 -7.07 22.36 -12.59
CA THR A 88 -6.72 23.74 -12.98
C THR A 88 -5.58 24.30 -12.13
N ASN A 89 -4.98 25.42 -12.58
CA ASN A 89 -3.95 26.10 -11.79
C ASN A 89 -4.53 26.68 -10.48
N SER A 90 -5.78 27.15 -10.49
CA SER A 90 -6.44 27.66 -9.28
C SER A 90 -6.60 26.57 -8.25
N GLU A 91 -7.19 25.43 -8.64
CA GLU A 91 -7.39 24.27 -7.76
C GLU A 91 -6.06 23.72 -7.22
N LEU A 92 -4.99 23.75 -8.04
CA LEU A 92 -3.67 23.35 -7.58
C LEU A 92 -3.09 24.34 -6.54
N ASN A 93 -3.37 25.62 -6.68
CA ASN A 93 -2.99 26.62 -5.68
C ASN A 93 -3.74 26.40 -4.37
N ASP A 94 -5.04 26.10 -4.42
CA ASP A 94 -5.84 25.82 -3.21
C ASP A 94 -5.28 24.61 -2.44
N ILE A 95 -4.85 23.54 -3.13
CA ILE A 95 -4.16 22.42 -2.50
C ILE A 95 -2.84 22.89 -1.87
N ASN A 96 -2.10 23.77 -2.55
CA ASN A 96 -0.80 24.24 -2.11
C ASN A 96 -0.89 25.22 -0.92
N GLU A 97 -2.06 25.74 -0.58
CA GLU A 97 -2.27 26.49 0.67
C GLU A 97 -2.02 25.62 1.92
N SER A 98 -2.15 24.30 1.78
CA SER A 98 -1.86 23.33 2.85
C SER A 98 -0.35 23.05 3.08
N VAL A 99 0.55 23.81 2.43
CA VAL A 99 2.01 23.68 2.62
C VAL A 99 2.40 24.14 4.01
N SER A 100 3.02 23.25 4.77
CA SER A 100 3.55 23.54 6.10
C SER A 100 5.07 23.73 6.05
N HIS A 101 5.55 24.87 6.55
CA HIS A 101 7.00 25.14 6.66
C HIS A 101 7.67 24.37 7.79
N LYS A 102 6.90 23.79 8.72
CA LYS A 102 7.38 22.94 9.81
C LYS A 102 6.48 21.74 9.98
N VAL A 103 7.04 20.58 9.71
CA VAL A 103 6.35 19.31 9.97
C VAL A 103 6.18 19.14 11.48
N ASN A 104 4.95 19.27 11.96
CA ASN A 104 4.62 19.02 13.35
C ASN A 104 3.96 17.64 13.47
N MET A 105 4.73 16.66 13.94
CA MET A 105 4.23 15.31 14.18
C MET A 105 3.41 15.27 15.48
N GLN A 106 2.13 15.50 15.33
CA GLN A 106 1.17 15.25 16.39
C GLN A 106 0.76 13.76 16.39
N GLU A 107 0.21 13.30 17.49
CA GLU A 107 -0.31 11.94 17.61
C GLU A 107 -1.33 11.62 16.52
N GLY A 108 -1.17 10.47 15.88
CA GLY A 108 -2.04 10.00 14.80
C GLY A 108 -1.75 10.55 13.41
N LYS A 109 -0.83 11.52 13.23
CA LYS A 109 -0.36 11.94 11.90
C LYS A 109 0.60 10.91 11.33
N ILE A 110 0.57 10.77 9.99
CA ILE A 110 1.48 9.91 9.25
C ILE A 110 2.03 10.64 8.05
N ILE A 111 3.33 10.45 7.79
CA ILE A 111 4.00 11.01 6.61
C ILE A 111 3.89 9.97 5.47
N LEU A 112 3.35 10.38 4.34
CA LEU A 112 3.31 9.58 3.11
C LEU A 112 4.43 10.04 2.19
N THR A 113 5.37 9.13 1.88
CA THR A 113 6.54 9.44 1.05
C THR A 113 6.53 8.62 -0.24
N THR A 114 7.32 9.06 -1.22
CA THR A 114 7.43 8.35 -2.49
C THR A 114 8.33 7.11 -2.41
N THR A 115 9.32 7.06 -1.50
CA THR A 115 10.33 6.00 -1.45
C THR A 115 10.50 5.37 -0.07
N ASN A 116 10.88 4.08 -0.03
CA ASN A 116 11.20 3.40 1.23
C ASN A 116 12.37 4.04 1.99
N ALA A 117 13.40 4.51 1.27
CA ALA A 117 14.56 5.15 1.89
C ALA A 117 14.16 6.40 2.69
N GLN A 118 13.24 7.20 2.14
CA GLN A 118 12.75 8.41 2.78
C GLN A 118 11.86 8.10 3.99
N ALA A 119 10.94 7.12 3.84
CA ALA A 119 10.13 6.65 4.97
C ALA A 119 11.01 6.13 6.12
N ASN A 120 12.04 5.33 5.80
CA ASN A 120 12.96 4.79 6.79
C ASN A 120 13.75 5.92 7.49
N LYS A 121 14.20 6.95 6.74
CA LYS A 121 14.90 8.09 7.33
C LYS A 121 14.01 8.79 8.35
N PHE A 122 12.78 9.17 8.00
CA PHE A 122 11.83 9.77 8.94
C PHE A 122 11.60 8.90 10.17
N ASN A 123 11.35 7.61 9.96
CA ASN A 123 11.11 6.69 11.08
C ASN A 123 12.30 6.58 12.02
N GLN A 124 13.54 6.58 11.51
CA GLN A 124 14.74 6.55 12.34
C GLN A 124 14.96 7.87 13.08
N ASP A 125 14.77 9.00 12.39
CA ASP A 125 14.91 10.33 12.99
C ASP A 125 13.92 10.52 14.14
N TYR A 126 12.65 10.14 13.97
CA TYR A 126 11.66 10.21 15.04
C TYR A 126 11.91 9.19 16.15
N LEU A 127 12.31 7.95 15.83
CA LEU A 127 12.65 6.96 16.85
C LEU A 127 13.80 7.43 17.74
N SER A 128 14.80 8.12 17.16
CA SER A 128 15.94 8.65 17.90
C SER A 128 15.52 9.70 18.94
N GLN A 129 14.46 10.47 18.65
CA GLN A 129 13.91 11.51 19.53
C GLN A 129 13.01 10.96 20.65
N VAL A 130 12.52 9.71 20.50
CA VAL A 130 11.75 9.07 21.59
C VAL A 130 12.68 8.75 22.74
N PRO A 131 12.41 9.23 23.97
CA PRO A 131 13.24 8.92 25.13
C PRO A 131 13.14 7.45 25.53
N GLY A 132 14.15 6.96 26.26
CA GLY A 132 14.17 5.62 26.82
C GLY A 132 15.00 4.61 26.05
N GLU A 133 14.97 3.38 26.54
CA GLU A 133 15.75 2.26 26.02
C GLU A 133 15.22 1.80 24.67
N GLU A 134 16.14 1.47 23.75
CA GLU A 134 15.82 0.89 22.46
C GLU A 134 15.92 -0.64 22.51
N PHE A 135 14.85 -1.30 22.13
CA PHE A 135 14.77 -2.76 22.02
C PHE A 135 14.90 -3.18 20.56
N ASN A 136 15.68 -4.23 20.34
CA ASN A 136 15.89 -4.79 19.01
C ASN A 136 15.43 -6.25 18.94
N PHE A 137 14.45 -6.50 18.08
CA PHE A 137 13.85 -7.82 17.90
C PHE A 137 14.26 -8.41 16.56
N LYS A 138 15.15 -9.42 16.60
CA LYS A 138 15.54 -10.15 15.40
C LYS A 138 14.41 -11.08 14.93
N ALA A 139 14.13 -11.04 13.63
CA ALA A 139 13.25 -11.98 12.98
C ALA A 139 13.88 -13.36 12.88
N GLN A 140 13.03 -14.37 12.72
CA GLN A 140 13.45 -15.73 12.36
C GLN A 140 13.02 -15.97 10.91
N ALA A 141 13.99 -16.07 10.01
CA ALA A 141 13.77 -16.41 8.61
C ALA A 141 14.33 -17.81 8.35
N GLN A 142 13.58 -18.64 7.64
CA GLN A 142 13.94 -20.02 7.28
C GLN A 142 13.61 -20.29 5.82
N GLY A 143 14.37 -21.21 5.20
CA GLY A 143 14.17 -21.59 3.81
C GLY A 143 14.37 -20.45 2.82
N ASN A 144 13.67 -20.52 1.70
CA ASN A 144 13.75 -19.52 0.63
C ASN A 144 12.76 -18.37 0.86
N PHE A 145 12.99 -17.55 1.91
CA PHE A 145 12.23 -16.32 2.15
C PHE A 145 13.18 -15.13 1.94
N GLY A 146 13.19 -14.58 0.73
CA GLY A 146 14.09 -13.49 0.33
C GLY A 146 13.87 -12.21 1.13
N LYS A 147 14.93 -11.45 1.37
CA LYS A 147 14.86 -10.19 2.16
C LYS A 147 13.96 -9.13 1.53
N GLU A 148 13.84 -9.16 0.21
CA GLU A 148 13.02 -8.23 -0.60
C GLU A 148 11.52 -8.35 -0.32
N ILE A 149 11.08 -9.53 0.15
CA ILE A 149 9.68 -9.81 0.48
C ILE A 149 9.38 -9.82 1.99
N PHE A 150 10.34 -9.41 2.82
CA PHE A 150 10.10 -9.35 4.27
C PHE A 150 8.91 -8.43 4.59
N PRO A 151 7.90 -8.93 5.31
CA PRO A 151 6.72 -8.14 5.66
C PRO A 151 7.04 -6.99 6.62
N THR A 152 8.08 -7.14 7.44
CA THR A 152 8.62 -6.12 8.34
C THR A 152 10.13 -6.23 8.45
N ASP A 153 10.75 -5.36 9.24
CA ASP A 153 12.21 -5.31 9.38
C ASP A 153 12.77 -6.61 10.00
N GLU A 154 13.90 -7.09 9.47
CA GLU A 154 14.65 -8.21 10.04
C GLU A 154 15.08 -7.89 11.48
N PHE A 155 15.53 -6.66 11.69
CA PHE A 155 15.89 -6.10 12.99
C PHE A 155 14.90 -4.99 13.34
N LEU A 156 13.81 -5.37 14.00
CA LEU A 156 12.76 -4.44 14.38
C LEU A 156 13.18 -3.68 15.65
N ARG A 157 13.51 -2.39 15.47
CA ARG A 157 13.90 -1.48 16.54
C ARG A 157 12.70 -0.71 17.05
N LEU A 158 12.48 -0.75 18.36
CA LEU A 158 11.32 -0.11 18.99
C LEU A 158 11.74 0.54 20.31
N LYS A 159 11.03 1.62 20.66
CA LYS A 159 11.07 2.23 21.99
C LYS A 159 9.65 2.35 22.55
N GLN A 160 9.50 2.37 23.85
CA GLN A 160 8.23 2.74 24.48
C GLN A 160 7.84 4.14 24.02
N GLY A 161 6.57 4.32 23.62
CA GLY A 161 6.09 5.58 23.05
C GLY A 161 6.24 5.69 21.51
N ALA A 162 6.92 4.77 20.84
CA ALA A 162 7.06 4.80 19.38
C ALA A 162 5.70 4.58 18.69
N GLN A 163 5.46 5.37 17.63
CA GLN A 163 4.29 5.19 16.76
C GLN A 163 4.52 4.02 15.81
N VAL A 164 3.54 3.14 15.73
CA VAL A 164 3.63 1.90 14.95
C VAL A 164 2.37 1.64 14.13
N LEU A 165 2.53 0.86 13.08
CA LEU A 165 1.46 0.35 12.22
C LEU A 165 1.38 -1.17 12.39
N MET A 166 0.18 -1.69 12.58
CA MET A 166 -0.09 -3.11 12.52
C MET A 166 -0.14 -3.57 11.07
N ILE A 167 0.63 -4.60 10.70
CA ILE A 167 0.77 -5.05 9.32
C ILE A 167 0.08 -6.38 9.02
N LYS A 168 -0.75 -6.85 9.94
CA LYS A 168 -1.56 -8.07 9.79
C LYS A 168 -2.84 -7.91 10.60
N ASN A 169 -3.95 -8.42 10.06
CA ASN A 169 -5.20 -8.49 10.81
C ASN A 169 -5.04 -9.41 12.02
N ASP A 170 -5.58 -8.97 13.14
CA ASP A 170 -5.61 -9.82 14.33
C ASP A 170 -6.66 -10.92 14.22
N PRO A 171 -6.34 -12.17 14.54
CA PRO A 171 -7.32 -13.27 14.52
C PRO A 171 -8.52 -13.02 15.45
N GLU A 172 -8.31 -12.32 16.57
CA GLU A 172 -9.35 -11.95 17.53
C GLU A 172 -10.07 -10.65 17.18
N LYS A 173 -9.78 -10.05 15.99
CA LYS A 173 -10.38 -8.80 15.48
C LYS A 173 -10.16 -7.59 16.37
N ARG A 174 -9.08 -7.56 17.17
CA ARG A 174 -8.73 -6.44 18.06
C ARG A 174 -8.17 -5.24 17.28
N TRP A 175 -7.56 -5.48 16.13
CA TRP A 175 -7.08 -4.49 15.16
C TRP A 175 -7.09 -5.07 13.74
N VAL A 176 -6.99 -4.20 12.76
CA VAL A 176 -6.84 -4.57 11.35
C VAL A 176 -5.48 -4.16 10.82
N ASN A 177 -5.08 -4.72 9.69
CA ASN A 177 -3.91 -4.24 8.94
C ASN A 177 -4.09 -2.75 8.60
N GLY A 178 -3.10 -1.93 8.96
CA GLY A 178 -3.17 -0.48 8.82
C GLY A 178 -3.56 0.26 10.10
N SER A 179 -3.99 -0.42 11.17
CA SER A 179 -4.25 0.24 12.45
C SER A 179 -2.97 0.87 13.00
N ILE A 180 -3.04 2.18 13.31
CA ILE A 180 -1.96 2.93 13.95
C ILE A 180 -2.09 2.74 15.45
N GLY A 181 -0.96 2.53 16.12
CA GLY A 181 -0.87 2.45 17.56
C GLY A 181 0.40 3.08 18.11
N LYS A 182 0.50 3.08 19.43
CA LYS A 182 1.68 3.56 20.15
C LYS A 182 2.19 2.45 21.07
N ILE A 183 3.48 2.21 21.07
CA ILE A 183 4.07 1.22 21.97
C ILE A 183 3.81 1.66 23.41
N HIS A 184 2.99 0.89 24.12
CA HIS A 184 2.66 1.15 25.53
C HIS A 184 3.76 0.65 26.47
N SER A 185 4.22 -0.58 26.27
CA SER A 185 5.32 -1.15 27.04
C SER A 185 6.04 -2.25 26.27
N ILE A 186 7.32 -2.42 26.55
CA ILE A 186 8.17 -3.48 26.02
C ILE A 186 8.80 -4.22 27.20
N ALA A 187 8.69 -5.55 27.17
CA ALA A 187 9.47 -6.45 28.02
C ALA A 187 10.15 -7.48 27.11
N GLU A 188 11.10 -8.28 27.63
CA GLU A 188 11.97 -9.17 26.84
C GLU A 188 11.27 -9.97 25.71
N LYS A 189 10.00 -10.37 25.91
CA LYS A 189 9.24 -11.17 24.91
C LYS A 189 7.80 -10.70 24.76
N LYS A 190 7.44 -9.54 25.32
CA LYS A 190 6.07 -9.04 25.31
C LYS A 190 6.05 -7.58 24.87
N ILE A 191 5.33 -7.29 23.82
CA ILE A 191 5.05 -5.95 23.34
C ILE A 191 3.58 -5.65 23.58
N LYS A 192 3.27 -4.55 24.23
CA LYS A 192 1.91 -4.04 24.35
C LYS A 192 1.79 -2.76 23.53
N VAL A 193 0.73 -2.68 22.74
CA VAL A 193 0.43 -1.54 21.87
C VAL A 193 -0.91 -0.94 22.28
N PHE A 194 -0.94 0.37 22.40
CA PHE A 194 -2.16 1.15 22.60
C PHE A 194 -2.76 1.46 21.22
N ILE A 195 -3.98 1.01 20.95
CA ILE A 195 -4.71 1.21 19.70
C ILE A 195 -6.15 1.58 20.04
N GLU A 196 -6.65 2.72 19.53
CA GLU A 196 -8.06 3.15 19.68
C GLU A 196 -8.57 3.07 21.12
N GLY A 197 -7.79 3.60 22.08
CA GLY A 197 -8.19 3.66 23.49
C GLY A 197 -7.94 2.38 24.29
N LYS A 198 -7.43 1.31 23.70
CA LYS A 198 -7.20 0.02 24.37
C LYS A 198 -5.76 -0.44 24.24
N ILE A 199 -5.31 -1.23 25.23
CA ILE A 199 -3.96 -1.81 25.24
C ILE A 199 -4.05 -3.28 24.92
N TYR A 200 -3.29 -3.71 23.90
CA TYR A 200 -3.26 -5.09 23.43
C TYR A 200 -1.86 -5.66 23.50
N GLU A 201 -1.74 -6.93 23.92
CA GLU A 201 -0.50 -7.69 23.78
C GLU A 201 -0.38 -8.19 22.34
N VAL A 202 0.76 -7.89 21.71
CA VAL A 202 1.07 -8.31 20.34
C VAL A 202 2.05 -9.46 20.39
N ARG A 203 1.75 -10.54 19.66
CA ARG A 203 2.59 -11.72 19.53
C ARG A 203 3.30 -11.75 18.20
N LYS A 204 4.42 -12.51 18.12
CA LYS A 204 5.09 -12.77 16.85
C LYS A 204 4.19 -13.61 15.94
N GLU A 205 4.09 -13.18 14.70
CA GLU A 205 3.34 -13.85 13.64
C GLU A 205 4.27 -14.54 12.65
N LYS A 206 3.78 -15.60 12.00
CA LYS A 206 4.46 -16.33 10.95
C LYS A 206 3.87 -15.96 9.60
N TRP A 207 4.74 -15.72 8.62
CA TRP A 207 4.41 -15.61 7.20
C TRP A 207 5.09 -16.76 6.47
N GLU A 208 4.38 -17.38 5.55
CA GLU A 208 4.87 -18.49 4.73
C GLU A 208 4.94 -18.06 3.28
N ARG A 209 6.03 -18.47 2.63
CA ARG A 209 6.17 -18.37 1.18
C ARG A 209 5.77 -19.70 0.58
N ILE A 210 4.67 -19.68 -0.17
CA ILE A 210 4.15 -20.84 -0.87
C ILE A 210 4.65 -20.78 -2.31
N GLN A 211 5.16 -21.90 -2.82
CA GLN A 211 5.45 -22.11 -4.22
C GLN A 211 4.44 -23.10 -4.79
N TYR A 212 3.86 -22.75 -5.92
CA TYR A 212 2.96 -23.62 -6.65
C TYR A 212 3.77 -24.41 -7.67
N LYS A 213 3.62 -25.73 -7.69
CA LYS A 213 4.20 -26.64 -8.71
C LYS A 213 3.07 -27.30 -9.47
N TYR A 214 3.19 -27.27 -10.78
CA TYR A 214 2.28 -28.02 -11.66
C TYR A 214 2.88 -29.39 -11.97
N ASP A 215 2.10 -30.44 -11.74
CA ASP A 215 2.42 -31.82 -12.09
C ASP A 215 1.68 -32.18 -13.39
N ASP A 216 2.41 -32.19 -14.51
CA ASP A 216 1.85 -32.49 -15.84
C ASP A 216 1.24 -33.89 -15.92
N SER A 217 1.75 -34.85 -15.14
CA SER A 217 1.29 -36.22 -15.17
C SER A 217 -0.07 -36.44 -14.48
N LYS A 218 -0.35 -35.60 -13.47
CA LYS A 218 -1.59 -35.65 -12.68
C LYS A 218 -2.54 -34.50 -13.04
N GLU A 219 -2.10 -33.56 -13.86
CA GLU A 219 -2.83 -32.31 -14.14
C GLU A 219 -3.25 -31.57 -12.84
N GLU A 220 -2.39 -31.61 -11.82
CA GLU A 220 -2.65 -31.03 -10.51
C GLU A 220 -1.63 -29.96 -10.15
N ILE A 221 -2.08 -28.95 -9.38
CA ILE A 221 -1.19 -27.94 -8.77
C ILE A 221 -1.02 -28.33 -7.30
N SER A 222 0.21 -28.55 -6.89
CA SER A 222 0.59 -28.75 -5.49
C SER A 222 1.13 -27.46 -4.88
N GLU A 223 0.93 -27.28 -3.59
CA GLU A 223 1.46 -26.17 -2.81
C GLU A 223 2.60 -26.67 -1.93
N GLU A 224 3.75 -25.98 -1.98
CA GLU A 224 4.90 -26.28 -1.13
C GLU A 224 5.31 -25.01 -0.37
N VAL A 225 5.43 -25.13 0.97
CA VAL A 225 5.99 -24.05 1.78
C VAL A 225 7.51 -24.06 1.64
N VAL A 226 8.05 -23.13 0.86
CA VAL A 226 9.49 -23.03 0.55
C VAL A 226 10.26 -22.13 1.50
N GLY A 227 9.55 -21.34 2.32
CA GLY A 227 10.19 -20.47 3.30
C GLY A 227 9.21 -19.93 4.33
N ALA A 228 9.73 -19.47 5.45
CA ALA A 228 8.95 -18.86 6.52
C ALA A 228 9.70 -17.66 7.14
N PHE A 229 8.95 -16.66 7.57
CA PHE A 229 9.43 -15.49 8.29
C PHE A 229 8.60 -15.29 9.55
N LYS A 230 9.23 -15.12 10.71
CA LYS A 230 8.53 -14.92 11.99
C LYS A 230 9.04 -13.68 12.70
N GLN A 231 8.14 -12.71 12.92
CA GLN A 231 8.41 -11.45 13.60
C GLN A 231 7.13 -10.88 14.21
N TYR A 232 7.24 -9.82 15.01
CA TYR A 232 6.07 -9.05 15.42
C TYR A 232 5.44 -8.38 14.20
N PRO A 233 4.10 -8.39 14.06
CA PRO A 233 3.38 -7.81 12.93
C PRO A 233 3.27 -6.27 13.05
N ILE A 234 4.40 -5.61 13.27
CA ILE A 234 4.53 -4.19 13.58
C ILE A 234 5.60 -3.57 12.68
N ARG A 235 5.38 -2.32 12.27
CA ARG A 235 6.39 -1.42 11.69
C ARG A 235 6.35 -0.08 12.38
N LEU A 236 7.48 0.64 12.40
CA LEU A 236 7.46 2.07 12.72
C LEU A 236 6.57 2.81 11.70
N ALA A 237 5.81 3.78 12.17
CA ALA A 237 4.76 4.40 11.37
C ALA A 237 4.65 5.92 11.54
N TRP A 238 5.73 6.61 11.78
CA TRP A 238 5.75 8.06 11.54
C TRP A 238 5.73 8.36 10.04
N ALA A 239 6.36 7.48 9.23
CA ALA A 239 6.31 7.57 7.79
C ALA A 239 6.15 6.19 7.13
N ILE A 240 5.35 6.13 6.06
CA ILE A 240 5.22 4.98 5.17
C ILE A 240 5.26 5.46 3.71
N THR A 241 5.50 4.53 2.79
CA THR A 241 5.40 4.88 1.37
C THR A 241 3.93 4.97 0.95
N ILE A 242 3.68 5.81 -0.06
CA ILE A 242 2.37 5.95 -0.70
C ILE A 242 1.84 4.59 -1.16
N HIS A 243 2.70 3.71 -1.70
CA HIS A 243 2.32 2.34 -2.07
C HIS A 243 1.76 1.54 -0.88
N LYS A 244 2.42 1.62 0.28
CA LYS A 244 1.98 0.90 1.49
C LYS A 244 0.75 1.51 2.15
N SER A 245 0.42 2.77 1.83
CA SER A 245 -0.80 3.43 2.30
C SER A 245 -2.03 3.06 1.46
N GLN A 246 -1.85 2.38 0.34
CA GLN A 246 -2.95 1.98 -0.54
C GLN A 246 -3.95 1.10 0.22
N GLY A 247 -5.24 1.38 0.08
CA GLY A 247 -6.31 0.71 0.83
C GLY A 247 -6.57 1.28 2.24
N GLN A 248 -5.65 2.09 2.79
CA GLN A 248 -5.81 2.69 4.12
C GLN A 248 -6.53 4.05 4.07
N THR A 249 -6.98 4.52 5.23
CA THR A 249 -7.64 5.82 5.40
C THR A 249 -7.14 6.44 6.69
N PHE A 250 -6.79 7.73 6.63
CA PHE A 250 -6.27 8.50 7.75
C PHE A 250 -7.09 9.78 7.95
N ASP A 251 -7.15 10.26 9.17
CA ASP A 251 -7.76 11.56 9.46
C ASP A 251 -6.81 12.72 9.12
N LYS A 252 -5.50 12.50 9.34
CA LYS A 252 -4.46 13.50 9.07
C LYS A 252 -3.25 12.85 8.41
N VAL A 253 -2.79 13.45 7.30
CA VAL A 253 -1.61 13.01 6.56
C VAL A 253 -0.68 14.18 6.27
N ILE A 254 0.60 13.90 6.24
CA ILE A 254 1.63 14.80 5.73
C ILE A 254 2.18 14.17 4.46
N ILE A 255 2.06 14.86 3.33
CA ILE A 255 2.50 14.33 2.03
C ILE A 255 3.85 14.91 1.67
N ASP A 256 4.83 14.02 1.51
CA ASP A 256 6.18 14.35 1.08
C ASP A 256 6.44 13.90 -0.36
N MET A 257 6.32 14.85 -1.27
CA MET A 257 6.64 14.69 -2.68
C MET A 257 8.03 15.26 -3.03
N SER A 258 8.94 15.39 -2.07
CA SER A 258 10.24 16.08 -2.27
C SER A 258 11.06 15.51 -3.43
N ARG A 259 10.95 14.21 -3.71
CA ARG A 259 11.60 13.56 -4.86
C ARG A 259 10.75 13.53 -6.13
N GLY A 260 9.56 14.14 -6.12
CA GLY A 260 8.59 14.07 -7.21
C GLY A 260 7.83 12.73 -7.25
N ALA A 261 6.77 12.69 -8.06
CA ALA A 261 6.13 11.44 -8.44
C ALA A 261 6.98 10.71 -9.49
N PHE A 262 7.01 9.39 -9.44
CA PHE A 262 7.68 8.54 -10.42
C PHE A 262 6.74 7.47 -11.01
N ALA A 263 5.51 7.41 -10.54
CA ALA A 263 4.48 6.50 -11.03
C ALA A 263 3.16 7.24 -11.23
N ALA A 264 2.43 6.87 -12.27
CA ALA A 264 1.08 7.37 -12.49
C ALA A 264 0.19 7.05 -11.29
N GLY A 265 -0.72 7.97 -10.94
CA GLY A 265 -1.63 7.84 -9.81
C GLY A 265 -1.02 8.03 -8.42
N GLN A 266 0.31 8.26 -8.31
CA GLN A 266 0.97 8.31 -7.00
C GLN A 266 0.46 9.46 -6.14
N LEU A 267 0.33 10.68 -6.69
CA LEU A 267 -0.23 11.83 -5.98
C LEU A 267 -1.71 11.59 -5.64
N TYR A 268 -2.49 11.09 -6.60
CA TYR A 268 -3.90 10.77 -6.37
C TYR A 268 -4.08 9.80 -5.20
N VAL A 269 -3.28 8.73 -5.17
CA VAL A 269 -3.30 7.78 -4.04
C VAL A 269 -2.98 8.49 -2.72
N ALA A 270 -1.92 9.31 -2.67
CA ALA A 270 -1.53 10.01 -1.45
C ALA A 270 -2.64 10.92 -0.92
N MET A 271 -3.17 11.79 -1.76
CA MET A 271 -4.24 12.73 -1.41
C MET A 271 -5.52 12.00 -1.00
N SER A 272 -5.90 10.96 -1.74
CA SER A 272 -7.11 10.18 -1.48
C SER A 272 -7.06 9.36 -0.19
N ARG A 273 -5.92 9.29 0.52
CA ARG A 273 -5.82 8.62 1.84
C ARG A 273 -6.48 9.42 2.94
N CYS A 274 -6.62 10.75 2.78
CA CYS A 274 -7.25 11.61 3.76
C CYS A 274 -8.77 11.72 3.55
N LYS A 275 -9.50 11.95 4.65
CA LYS A 275 -10.96 12.14 4.61
C LYS A 275 -11.35 13.55 4.18
N THR A 276 -10.55 14.55 4.53
CA THR A 276 -10.81 15.99 4.30
C THR A 276 -9.56 16.68 3.79
N LEU A 277 -9.72 17.81 3.09
CA LEU A 277 -8.61 18.64 2.65
C LEU A 277 -7.85 19.22 3.86
N ASP A 278 -8.54 19.66 4.89
CA ASP A 278 -7.93 20.19 6.14
C ASP A 278 -7.04 19.16 6.87
N GLY A 279 -7.25 17.88 6.60
CA GLY A 279 -6.41 16.82 7.13
C GLY A 279 -5.11 16.60 6.36
N VAL A 280 -4.93 17.28 5.23
CA VAL A 280 -3.74 17.16 4.38
C VAL A 280 -2.76 18.29 4.69
N GLU A 281 -1.51 17.94 4.98
CA GLU A 281 -0.38 18.85 5.01
C GLU A 281 0.62 18.47 3.93
N LEU A 282 1.25 19.45 3.31
CA LEU A 282 2.28 19.25 2.28
C LEU A 282 3.64 19.72 2.80
N ILE A 283 4.70 18.95 2.58
CA ILE A 283 6.08 19.39 2.89
C ILE A 283 6.58 20.40 1.87
N ARG A 284 6.14 20.29 0.62
CA ARG A 284 6.40 21.26 -0.44
C ARG A 284 5.18 21.43 -1.35
N PRO A 285 5.11 22.50 -2.13
CA PRO A 285 4.06 22.64 -3.12
C PRO A 285 4.04 21.48 -4.12
N ILE A 286 2.86 21.05 -4.50
CA ILE A 286 2.62 20.12 -5.59
C ILE A 286 2.83 20.85 -6.91
N LEU A 287 3.59 20.26 -7.80
CA LEU A 287 3.85 20.78 -9.14
C LEU A 287 3.05 19.96 -10.18
N LYS A 288 2.75 20.56 -11.33
CA LYS A 288 2.05 19.84 -12.43
C LYS A 288 2.74 18.54 -12.83
N LYS A 289 4.07 18.48 -12.79
CA LYS A 289 4.84 17.25 -13.07
C LYS A 289 4.62 16.11 -12.06
N ASP A 290 4.09 16.42 -10.87
CA ASP A 290 3.76 15.41 -9.85
C ASP A 290 2.42 14.72 -10.17
N ILE A 291 1.63 15.31 -11.06
CA ILE A 291 0.33 14.78 -11.51
C ILE A 291 0.57 13.93 -12.75
N MET A 292 0.87 12.67 -12.51
CA MET A 292 1.15 11.70 -13.57
C MET A 292 -0.09 10.83 -13.80
N VAL A 293 -0.60 10.84 -15.03
CA VAL A 293 -1.76 10.06 -15.46
C VAL A 293 -1.36 9.17 -16.63
N ASN A 294 -1.79 7.91 -16.61
CA ASN A 294 -1.53 6.99 -17.71
C ASN A 294 -2.62 7.12 -18.77
N GLN A 295 -2.21 7.42 -20.02
CA GLN A 295 -3.13 7.68 -21.13
C GLN A 295 -3.88 6.43 -21.61
N ASP A 296 -3.31 5.23 -21.45
CA ASP A 296 -4.01 3.97 -21.77
C ASP A 296 -5.22 3.78 -20.88
N ILE A 297 -5.09 4.16 -19.60
CA ILE A 297 -6.17 4.10 -18.62
C ILE A 297 -7.27 5.10 -18.98
N VAL A 298 -6.89 6.34 -19.32
CA VAL A 298 -7.87 7.37 -19.76
C VAL A 298 -8.62 6.90 -21.01
N SER A 299 -7.90 6.27 -21.94
CA SER A 299 -8.51 5.76 -23.17
C SER A 299 -9.44 4.57 -22.93
N PHE A 300 -9.12 3.69 -21.98
CA PHE A 300 -9.95 2.55 -21.61
C PHE A 300 -11.22 2.96 -20.85
N GLN A 301 -11.19 4.08 -20.13
CA GLN A 301 -12.35 4.59 -19.38
C GLN A 301 -13.40 5.29 -20.27
N LYS A 302 -12.97 5.85 -21.41
CA LYS A 302 -13.87 6.43 -22.41
C LYS A 302 -14.62 5.33 -23.20
#